data_5fbf1e40cd909bdf1ecdf11286245d0c
#
_entry.id   5fbf1e40cd909bdf1ecdf11286245d0c
#
_cell.length_a   1.000
_cell.length_b   1.000
_cell.length_c   1.000
_cell.angle_alpha   90.00
_cell.angle_beta   90.00
_cell.angle_gamma   90.00
#
_symmetry.space_group_name_H-M   'P 1'
#
loop_
_entity.id
_entity.type
_entity.pdbx_description
1 polymer ?
#
loop_
_entity_poly.entity_id
_entity_poly.type
_entity_poly.pdbx_seq_one_letter_code
_entity_poly.pdbx_strand_id
1 'polypeptide(L)'
;LDYHQLFSRLNEKLSEENLQLHLHCVGGFVLEYYGMKATEDIDAFYETTEKIDKIIEEIGEEYHVGTANEPWLSQAVGEVMSHSKTDETIIFEGNHLTVGLSPLEAILIDKIQVGRTKDVPDIAKLMKKLKIESPDILLERFKHTDGSADPAVILEAYSLAYGEEALKNYLRKNPKILRLLQ
;
A
#
# COMPACT_ATOMS: atom_id res chain seq x y z
N LEU A 1 7.71 -11.10 9.05
CA LEU A 1 7.92 -11.77 7.77
C LEU A 1 9.38 -11.58 7.32
N ASP A 2 10.12 -12.68 7.12
CA ASP A 2 11.47 -12.62 6.54
C ASP A 2 11.38 -12.59 5.00
N TYR A 3 11.02 -11.43 4.48
CA TYR A 3 10.79 -11.25 3.04
C TYR A 3 12.06 -11.43 2.20
N HIS A 4 13.23 -11.12 2.73
CA HIS A 4 14.48 -11.30 2.00
C HIS A 4 14.75 -12.79 1.68
N GLN A 5 14.52 -13.66 2.64
CA GLN A 5 14.63 -15.11 2.48
C GLN A 5 13.60 -15.64 1.47
N LEU A 6 12.34 -15.14 1.57
CA LEU A 6 11.28 -15.53 0.64
C LEU A 6 11.58 -15.10 -0.80
N PHE A 7 12.06 -13.88 -1.00
CA PHE A 7 12.45 -13.39 -2.34
C PHE A 7 13.66 -14.14 -2.90
N SER A 8 14.66 -14.44 -2.08
CA SER A 8 15.81 -15.24 -2.51
C SER A 8 15.37 -16.62 -2.99
N ARG A 9 14.49 -17.27 -2.25
CA ARG A 9 13.95 -18.57 -2.61
C ARG A 9 13.07 -18.51 -3.86
N LEU A 10 12.26 -17.46 -3.98
CA LEU A 10 11.45 -17.24 -5.18
C LEU A 10 12.32 -17.07 -6.42
N ASN A 11 13.39 -16.27 -6.32
CA ASN A 11 14.35 -16.11 -7.41
C ASN A 11 14.99 -17.43 -7.84
N GLU A 12 15.39 -18.27 -6.89
CA GLU A 12 15.94 -19.60 -7.18
C GLU A 12 14.95 -20.49 -7.94
N LYS A 13 13.72 -20.60 -7.45
CA LYS A 13 12.68 -21.41 -8.09
C LYS A 13 12.30 -20.90 -9.48
N LEU A 14 12.23 -19.58 -9.66
CA LEU A 14 12.02 -18.98 -10.97
C LEU A 14 13.17 -19.31 -11.95
N SER A 15 14.40 -19.30 -11.44
CA SER A 15 15.59 -19.67 -12.23
C SER A 15 15.51 -21.12 -12.72
N GLU A 16 15.11 -22.05 -11.87
CA GLU A 16 14.96 -23.47 -12.22
C GLU A 16 13.97 -23.68 -13.38
N GLU A 17 12.93 -22.88 -13.45
CA GLU A 17 11.90 -22.92 -14.50
C GLU A 17 12.17 -21.93 -15.66
N ASN A 18 13.26 -21.18 -15.61
CA ASN A 18 13.59 -20.11 -16.56
C ASN A 18 12.47 -19.09 -16.73
N LEU A 19 11.86 -18.68 -15.61
CA LEU A 19 10.81 -17.67 -15.54
C LEU A 19 11.35 -16.34 -15.03
N GLN A 20 10.78 -15.25 -15.51
CA GLN A 20 11.08 -13.89 -15.05
C GLN A 20 9.86 -13.32 -14.33
N LEU A 21 10.07 -12.63 -13.22
CA LEU A 21 8.99 -12.01 -12.46
C LEU A 21 9.42 -10.64 -11.93
N HIS A 22 8.54 -9.66 -12.06
CA HIS A 22 8.67 -8.35 -11.46
C HIS A 22 7.49 -8.12 -10.52
N LEU A 23 7.76 -7.95 -9.23
CA LEU A 23 6.75 -7.62 -8.23
C LEU A 23 6.78 -6.13 -7.96
N HIS A 24 5.67 -5.45 -8.20
CA HIS A 24 5.45 -4.07 -7.79
C HIS A 24 4.58 -4.09 -6.52
N CYS A 25 5.23 -4.03 -5.36
CA CYS A 25 4.57 -4.18 -4.07
C CYS A 25 3.78 -2.95 -3.67
N VAL A 26 2.62 -3.18 -3.08
CA VAL A 26 1.66 -2.18 -2.60
C VAL A 26 1.17 -2.54 -1.21
N GLY A 27 0.28 -1.73 -0.67
CA GLY A 27 -0.45 -2.06 0.56
C GLY A 27 0.40 -2.17 1.82
N GLY A 28 0.03 -3.09 2.69
CA GLY A 28 0.60 -3.25 4.03
C GLY A 28 2.09 -3.56 4.03
N PHE A 29 2.57 -4.32 3.06
CA PHE A 29 3.99 -4.68 2.98
C PHE A 29 4.89 -3.46 2.76
N VAL A 30 4.47 -2.48 1.96
CA VAL A 30 5.24 -1.23 1.79
C VAL A 30 5.38 -0.49 3.13
N LEU A 31 4.31 -0.47 3.92
CA LEU A 31 4.32 0.14 5.25
C LEU A 31 5.23 -0.64 6.22
N GLU A 32 5.22 -1.98 6.16
CA GLU A 32 6.12 -2.81 6.96
C GLU A 32 7.59 -2.54 6.63
N TYR A 33 7.91 -2.45 5.36
CA TYR A 33 9.28 -2.16 4.92
C TYR A 33 9.82 -0.86 5.54
N TYR A 34 8.97 0.16 5.67
CA TYR A 34 9.32 1.43 6.30
C TYR A 34 9.10 1.46 7.82
N GLY A 35 8.82 0.31 8.44
CA GLY A 35 8.65 0.20 9.89
C GLY A 35 7.38 0.81 10.46
N MET A 36 6.36 1.03 9.62
CA MET A 36 5.12 1.71 10.00
C MET A 36 4.00 0.76 10.43
N LYS A 37 4.09 -0.52 10.07
CA LYS A 37 3.08 -1.54 10.31
C LYS A 37 3.73 -2.92 10.25
N ALA A 38 3.13 -3.91 10.87
CA ALA A 38 3.43 -5.32 10.63
C ALA A 38 2.41 -5.93 9.66
N THR A 39 2.86 -6.82 8.78
CA THR A 39 2.00 -7.60 7.90
C THR A 39 2.51 -9.03 7.79
N GLU A 40 1.62 -9.95 7.42
CA GLU A 40 1.94 -11.36 7.22
C GLU A 40 1.92 -11.77 5.74
N ASP A 41 1.51 -10.85 4.87
CA ASP A 41 1.34 -11.07 3.44
C ASP A 41 1.92 -9.92 2.63
N ILE A 42 2.16 -10.20 1.36
CA ILE A 42 2.65 -9.24 0.38
C ILE A 42 1.63 -9.15 -0.75
N ASP A 43 1.10 -7.94 -0.97
CA ASP A 43 0.30 -7.63 -2.15
C ASP A 43 1.17 -6.94 -3.20
N ALA A 44 1.12 -7.42 -4.42
CA ALA A 44 1.88 -6.86 -5.51
C ALA A 44 1.12 -6.91 -6.84
N PHE A 45 1.42 -5.97 -7.73
CA PHE A 45 1.04 -6.09 -9.13
C PHE A 45 2.09 -6.93 -9.86
N TYR A 46 1.66 -8.00 -10.50
CA TYR A 46 2.49 -8.85 -11.35
C TYR A 46 1.61 -9.71 -12.25
N GLU A 47 2.21 -10.19 -13.33
CA GLU A 47 1.58 -11.20 -14.18
C GLU A 47 1.88 -12.58 -13.61
N THR A 48 0.85 -13.40 -13.46
CA THR A 48 1.01 -14.75 -12.95
C THR A 48 0.65 -15.81 -13.99
N THR A 49 1.13 -17.01 -13.75
CA THR A 49 0.81 -18.24 -14.48
C THR A 49 0.57 -19.34 -13.47
N GLU A 50 0.01 -20.47 -13.88
CA GLU A 50 -0.16 -21.63 -12.99
C GLU A 50 1.17 -22.09 -12.37
N LYS A 51 2.27 -22.00 -13.11
CA LYS A 51 3.60 -22.34 -12.60
C LYS A 51 4.07 -21.40 -11.52
N ILE A 52 3.86 -20.10 -11.70
CA ILE A 52 4.23 -19.08 -10.69
C ILE A 52 3.37 -19.24 -9.44
N ASP A 53 2.07 -19.44 -9.58
CA ASP A 53 1.18 -19.68 -8.44
C ASP A 53 1.60 -20.91 -7.64
N LYS A 54 1.96 -21.98 -8.32
CA LYS A 54 2.47 -23.20 -7.69
C LYS A 54 3.78 -22.96 -6.95
N ILE A 55 4.70 -22.21 -7.53
CA ILE A 55 5.97 -21.84 -6.87
C ILE A 55 5.70 -21.05 -5.59
N ILE A 56 4.79 -20.09 -5.63
CA ILE A 56 4.41 -19.28 -4.47
C ILE A 56 3.83 -20.17 -3.36
N GLU A 57 2.95 -21.11 -3.71
CA GLU A 57 2.36 -22.06 -2.78
C GLU A 57 3.42 -22.97 -2.14
N GLU A 58 4.32 -23.55 -2.94
CA GLU A 58 5.42 -24.39 -2.47
C GLU A 58 6.35 -23.67 -1.48
N ILE A 59 6.66 -22.40 -1.75
CA ILE A 59 7.46 -21.56 -0.83
C ILE A 59 6.70 -21.30 0.45
N GLY A 60 5.40 -21.03 0.37
CA GLY A 60 4.54 -20.86 1.54
C GLY A 60 4.55 -22.09 2.46
N GLU A 61 4.47 -23.29 1.88
CA GLU A 61 4.57 -24.55 2.62
C GLU A 61 5.97 -24.75 3.22
N GLU A 62 7.01 -24.49 2.43
CA GLU A 62 8.41 -24.67 2.85
C GLU A 62 8.78 -23.79 4.07
N TYR A 63 8.32 -22.55 4.08
CA TYR A 63 8.63 -21.59 5.14
C TYR A 63 7.50 -21.41 6.17
N HIS A 64 6.42 -22.16 6.05
CA HIS A 64 5.24 -22.06 6.93
C HIS A 64 4.65 -20.65 6.99
N VAL A 65 4.53 -19.99 5.84
CA VAL A 65 3.97 -18.65 5.69
C VAL A 65 2.76 -18.66 4.76
N GLY A 66 1.71 -17.98 5.15
CA GLY A 66 0.46 -17.98 4.40
C GLY A 66 -0.26 -19.34 4.42
N THR A 67 -1.37 -19.40 3.73
CA THR A 67 -2.18 -20.59 3.51
C THR A 67 -2.64 -20.64 2.05
N ALA A 68 -3.28 -21.74 1.64
CA ALA A 68 -3.85 -21.85 0.29
C ALA A 68 -4.92 -20.76 0.01
N ASN A 69 -5.66 -20.33 1.03
CA ASN A 69 -6.69 -19.30 0.91
C ASN A 69 -6.13 -17.87 1.13
N GLU A 70 -5.05 -17.76 1.87
CA GLU A 70 -4.38 -16.50 2.19
C GLU A 70 -2.87 -16.66 1.94
N PRO A 71 -2.43 -16.66 0.67
CA PRO A 71 -1.03 -16.87 0.34
C PRO A 71 -0.16 -15.72 0.85
N TRP A 72 1.13 -16.02 1.12
CA TRP A 72 2.10 -15.01 1.56
C TRP A 72 2.37 -13.93 0.50
N LEU A 73 2.13 -14.25 -0.77
CA LEU A 73 2.23 -13.34 -1.91
C LEU A 73 0.99 -13.49 -2.79
N SER A 74 0.26 -12.40 -2.99
CA SER A 74 -0.93 -12.38 -3.81
C SER A 74 -0.96 -11.19 -4.77
N GLN A 75 -1.70 -11.34 -5.86
CA GLN A 75 -1.93 -10.26 -6.80
C GLN A 75 -2.81 -9.19 -6.15
N ALA A 76 -2.33 -7.95 -6.21
CA ALA A 76 -3.13 -6.80 -5.81
C ALA A 76 -4.32 -6.64 -6.76
N VAL A 77 -5.47 -6.33 -6.21
CA VAL A 77 -6.72 -6.08 -6.94
C VAL A 77 -6.96 -4.57 -6.99
N GLY A 78 -7.24 -4.03 -8.17
CA GLY A 78 -7.54 -2.63 -8.34
C GLY A 78 -6.87 -2.02 -9.59
N GLU A 79 -7.25 -0.81 -9.91
CA GLU A 79 -6.64 -0.09 -11.02
C GLU A 79 -5.29 0.49 -10.64
N VAL A 80 -4.30 0.26 -11.49
CA VAL A 80 -2.90 0.71 -11.34
C VAL A 80 -2.75 2.24 -11.53
N MET A 81 -3.84 2.99 -11.48
CA MET A 81 -3.87 4.41 -11.90
C MET A 81 -2.95 5.34 -11.10
N SER A 82 -2.64 4.98 -9.87
CA SER A 82 -1.76 5.77 -8.99
C SER A 82 -0.33 5.23 -8.89
N HIS A 83 -0.04 4.09 -9.52
CA HIS A 83 1.24 3.42 -9.39
C HIS A 83 2.05 3.50 -10.68
N SER A 84 2.91 4.50 -10.79
CA SER A 84 3.90 4.55 -11.86
C SER A 84 5.06 3.62 -11.53
N LYS A 85 5.37 2.69 -12.44
CA LYS A 85 6.58 1.85 -12.33
C LYS A 85 7.87 2.67 -12.35
N THR A 86 7.81 3.93 -12.78
CA THR A 86 8.98 4.83 -12.87
C THR A 86 9.43 5.36 -11.51
N ASP A 87 8.55 5.38 -10.50
CA ASP A 87 8.85 5.89 -9.15
C ASP A 87 9.04 4.76 -8.13
N GLU A 88 9.26 3.56 -8.62
CA GLU A 88 9.45 2.37 -7.82
C GLU A 88 10.81 2.38 -7.10
N THR A 89 10.82 1.99 -5.84
CA THR A 89 12.04 1.74 -5.08
C THR A 89 12.37 0.25 -5.14
N ILE A 90 13.48 -0.12 -5.79
CA ILE A 90 13.91 -1.52 -5.89
C ILE A 90 14.52 -1.96 -4.56
N ILE A 91 14.00 -3.06 -4.01
CA ILE A 91 14.45 -3.64 -2.73
C ILE A 91 15.08 -5.03 -2.89
N PHE A 92 14.87 -5.67 -4.02
CA PHE A 92 15.51 -6.94 -4.36
C PHE A 92 15.71 -7.00 -5.88
N GLU A 93 16.91 -7.40 -6.29
CA GLU A 93 17.26 -7.53 -7.70
C GLU A 93 18.08 -8.81 -7.90
N GLY A 94 17.39 -9.85 -8.33
CA GLY A 94 17.98 -11.14 -8.71
C GLY A 94 17.99 -11.32 -10.24
N ASN A 95 18.55 -12.43 -10.69
CA ASN A 95 18.61 -12.74 -12.13
C ASN A 95 17.22 -13.05 -12.72
N HIS A 96 16.26 -13.50 -11.91
CA HIS A 96 14.92 -13.90 -12.34
C HIS A 96 13.80 -13.15 -11.60
N LEU A 97 14.11 -12.45 -10.54
CA LEU A 97 13.14 -11.71 -9.74
C LEU A 97 13.61 -10.29 -9.49
N THR A 98 12.75 -9.32 -9.76
CA THR A 98 12.91 -7.94 -9.32
C THR A 98 11.74 -7.59 -8.42
N VAL A 99 12.00 -6.99 -7.27
CA VAL A 99 10.98 -6.54 -6.33
C VAL A 99 11.14 -5.05 -6.08
N GLY A 100 10.10 -4.30 -6.37
CA GLY A 100 10.03 -2.87 -6.12
C GLY A 100 8.86 -2.50 -5.22
N LEU A 101 8.97 -1.35 -4.58
CA LEU A 101 7.94 -0.77 -3.73
C LEU A 101 7.30 0.43 -4.41
N SER A 102 5.99 0.51 -4.34
CA SER A 102 5.24 1.71 -4.68
C SER A 102 5.65 2.89 -3.77
N PRO A 103 5.66 4.14 -4.27
CA PRO A 103 5.89 5.30 -3.41
C PRO A 103 4.85 5.41 -2.29
N LEU A 104 5.25 5.94 -1.13
CA LEU A 104 4.34 6.13 0.00
C LEU A 104 3.16 7.05 -0.34
N GLU A 105 3.35 8.02 -1.22
CA GLU A 105 2.29 8.91 -1.72
C GLU A 105 1.19 8.11 -2.44
N ALA A 106 1.57 7.13 -3.25
CA ALA A 106 0.61 6.26 -3.94
C ALA A 106 -0.17 5.39 -2.96
N ILE A 107 0.50 4.85 -1.94
CA ILE A 107 -0.17 4.08 -0.87
C ILE A 107 -1.18 4.94 -0.11
N LEU A 108 -0.82 6.17 0.22
CA LEU A 108 -1.72 7.13 0.87
C LEU A 108 -2.98 7.39 0.02
N ILE A 109 -2.80 7.67 -1.26
CA ILE A 109 -3.90 7.94 -2.19
C ILE A 109 -4.83 6.73 -2.30
N ASP A 110 -4.28 5.54 -2.46
CA ASP A 110 -5.08 4.31 -2.56
C ASP A 110 -5.93 4.08 -1.31
N LYS A 111 -5.34 4.25 -0.12
CA LYS A 111 -6.06 4.09 1.14
C LYS A 111 -7.19 5.09 1.31
N ILE A 112 -6.98 6.33 0.90
CA ILE A 112 -8.03 7.36 0.92
C ILE A 112 -9.13 7.04 -0.09
N GLN A 113 -8.79 6.61 -1.30
CA GLN A 113 -9.77 6.24 -2.33
C GLN A 113 -10.66 5.07 -1.89
N VAL A 114 -10.07 4.03 -1.30
CA VAL A 114 -10.82 2.89 -0.75
C VAL A 114 -11.67 3.32 0.46
N GLY A 115 -11.16 4.24 1.28
CA GLY A 115 -11.92 4.92 2.33
C GLY A 115 -12.39 4.03 3.47
N ARG A 116 -11.70 2.93 3.77
CA ARG A 116 -12.07 2.07 4.88
C ARG A 116 -11.70 2.68 6.21
N THR A 117 -12.61 2.63 7.18
CA THR A 117 -12.37 3.13 8.55
C THR A 117 -11.13 2.50 9.20
N LYS A 118 -10.87 1.23 8.93
CA LYS A 118 -9.69 0.53 9.44
C LYS A 118 -8.36 1.07 8.91
N ASP A 119 -8.36 1.80 7.81
CA ASP A 119 -7.16 2.38 7.21
C ASP A 119 -6.82 3.78 7.76
N VAL A 120 -7.71 4.40 8.53
CA VAL A 120 -7.49 5.73 9.12
C VAL A 120 -6.18 5.83 9.91
N PRO A 121 -5.80 4.88 10.78
CA PRO A 121 -4.51 4.92 11.46
C PRO A 121 -3.31 4.90 10.51
N ASP A 122 -3.37 4.12 9.45
CA ASP A 122 -2.32 4.05 8.43
C ASP A 122 -2.22 5.37 7.67
N ILE A 123 -3.36 5.96 7.29
CA ILE A 123 -3.42 7.28 6.63
C ILE A 123 -2.80 8.36 7.51
N ALA A 124 -3.12 8.35 8.81
CA ALA A 124 -2.54 9.30 9.77
C ALA A 124 -1.01 9.18 9.86
N LYS A 125 -0.49 7.96 9.93
CA LYS A 125 0.96 7.70 9.93
C LYS A 125 1.63 8.17 8.64
N LEU A 126 1.00 7.92 7.50
CA LEU A 126 1.48 8.36 6.19
C LEU A 126 1.49 9.89 6.08
N MET A 127 0.45 10.57 6.55
CA MET A 127 0.41 12.03 6.60
C MET A 127 1.61 12.59 7.38
N LYS A 128 1.89 12.03 8.54
CA LYS A 128 3.06 12.43 9.35
C LYS A 128 4.38 12.14 8.66
N LYS A 129 4.54 10.95 8.10
CA LYS A 129 5.76 10.53 7.39
C LYS A 129 6.05 11.41 6.19
N LEU A 130 5.03 11.79 5.44
CA LEU A 130 5.11 12.63 4.24
C LEU A 130 5.05 14.13 4.57
N LYS A 131 4.99 14.49 5.85
CA LYS A 131 4.93 15.88 6.34
C LYS A 131 3.75 16.66 5.75
N ILE A 132 2.60 16.02 5.63
CA ILE A 132 1.34 16.64 5.24
C ILE A 132 0.70 17.22 6.50
N GLU A 133 0.91 18.51 6.72
CA GLU A 133 0.50 19.23 7.93
C GLU A 133 -0.87 19.89 7.82
N SER A 134 -1.49 19.83 6.65
CA SER A 134 -2.85 20.34 6.40
C SER A 134 -3.61 19.36 5.53
N PRO A 135 -4.92 19.17 5.78
CA PRO A 135 -5.75 18.32 4.91
C PRO A 135 -6.02 18.92 3.53
N ASP A 136 -5.71 20.20 3.29
CA ASP A 136 -6.01 20.91 2.06
C ASP A 136 -5.51 20.22 0.79
N ILE A 137 -4.26 19.75 0.80
CA ILE A 137 -3.65 19.07 -0.35
C ILE A 137 -4.44 17.83 -0.73
N LEU A 138 -4.85 17.05 0.26
CA LEU A 138 -5.60 15.81 0.04
C LEU A 138 -7.04 16.11 -0.38
N LEU A 139 -7.72 17.05 0.29
CA LEU A 139 -9.08 17.45 -0.05
C LEU A 139 -9.16 18.03 -1.46
N GLU A 140 -8.19 18.86 -1.86
CA GLU A 140 -8.15 19.43 -3.21
C GLU A 140 -7.91 18.35 -4.28
N ARG A 141 -7.01 17.40 -4.01
CA ARG A 141 -6.74 16.29 -4.93
C ARG A 141 -7.99 15.47 -5.23
N PHE A 142 -8.81 15.21 -4.22
CA PHE A 142 -10.01 14.39 -4.37
C PHE A 142 -11.28 15.17 -4.73
N LYS A 143 -11.22 16.48 -4.80
CA LYS A 143 -12.37 17.35 -5.14
C LYS A 143 -12.93 17.10 -6.55
N HIS A 144 -12.08 16.69 -7.47
CA HIS A 144 -12.41 16.48 -8.88
C HIS A 144 -12.52 15.00 -9.27
N THR A 145 -12.38 14.09 -8.32
CA THR A 145 -12.64 12.67 -8.54
C THR A 145 -14.13 12.41 -8.28
N ASP A 146 -14.78 11.66 -9.15
CA ASP A 146 -16.22 11.38 -9.15
C ASP A 146 -16.75 10.75 -7.85
N GLY A 147 -16.65 11.45 -6.72
CA GLY A 147 -17.22 11.04 -5.44
C GLY A 147 -16.54 9.85 -4.78
N SER A 148 -15.36 9.45 -5.22
CA SER A 148 -14.69 8.23 -4.74
C SER A 148 -13.99 8.35 -3.40
N ALA A 149 -13.71 9.56 -2.90
CA ALA A 149 -13.05 9.74 -1.61
C ALA A 149 -13.98 10.45 -0.62
N ASP A 150 -14.12 9.86 0.56
CA ASP A 150 -14.86 10.45 1.66
C ASP A 150 -14.00 11.48 2.40
N PRO A 151 -14.36 12.78 2.38
CA PRO A 151 -13.62 13.81 3.10
C PRO A 151 -13.51 13.54 4.61
N ALA A 152 -14.48 12.84 5.18
CA ALA A 152 -14.47 12.47 6.60
C ALA A 152 -13.25 11.61 6.97
N VAL A 153 -12.86 10.69 6.10
CA VAL A 153 -11.68 9.83 6.30
C VAL A 153 -10.40 10.67 6.40
N ILE A 154 -10.25 11.67 5.52
CA ILE A 154 -9.09 12.57 5.52
C ILE A 154 -9.06 13.40 6.81
N LEU A 155 -10.18 13.95 7.22
CA LEU A 155 -10.28 14.79 8.42
C LEU A 155 -10.09 13.99 9.70
N GLU A 156 -10.62 12.77 9.76
CA GLU A 156 -10.42 11.86 10.88
C GLU A 156 -8.94 11.46 11.02
N ALA A 157 -8.29 11.12 9.90
CA ALA A 157 -6.86 10.82 9.88
C ALA A 157 -6.02 12.04 10.29
N TYR A 158 -6.39 13.24 9.85
CA TYR A 158 -5.73 14.48 10.26
C TYR A 158 -5.84 14.71 11.76
N SER A 159 -7.04 14.49 12.34
CA SER A 159 -7.25 14.59 13.79
C SER A 159 -6.39 13.57 14.55
N LEU A 160 -6.31 12.34 14.04
CA LEU A 160 -5.48 11.30 14.67
C LEU A 160 -3.98 11.63 14.59
N ALA A 161 -3.53 12.22 13.49
CA ALA A 161 -2.14 12.56 13.27
C ALA A 161 -1.68 13.78 14.08
N TYR A 162 -2.49 14.83 14.12
CA TYR A 162 -2.11 16.16 14.64
C TYR A 162 -2.94 16.64 15.83
N GLY A 163 -3.95 15.89 16.23
CA GLY A 163 -4.78 16.16 17.39
C GLY A 163 -6.13 16.81 17.07
N GLU A 164 -7.08 16.66 17.99
CA GLU A 164 -8.43 17.22 17.84
C GLU A 164 -8.45 18.75 17.79
N GLU A 165 -7.57 19.42 18.52
CA GLU A 165 -7.48 20.88 18.48
C GLU A 165 -7.01 21.40 17.13
N ALA A 166 -6.09 20.68 16.47
CA ALA A 166 -5.66 21.02 15.12
C ALA A 166 -6.84 20.92 14.13
N LEU A 167 -7.64 19.85 14.23
CA LEU A 167 -8.84 19.70 13.41
C LEU A 167 -9.88 20.81 13.69
N LYS A 168 -10.17 21.11 14.95
CA LYS A 168 -11.08 22.18 15.32
C LYS A 168 -10.63 23.54 14.75
N ASN A 169 -9.35 23.86 14.87
CA ASN A 169 -8.79 25.09 14.32
C ASN A 169 -8.88 25.12 12.79
N TYR A 170 -8.60 24.00 12.13
CA TYR A 170 -8.74 23.88 10.69
C TYR A 170 -10.20 24.12 10.23
N LEU A 171 -11.18 23.50 10.89
CA LEU A 171 -12.61 23.65 10.56
C LEU A 171 -13.12 25.08 10.81
N ARG A 172 -12.65 25.74 11.86
CA ARG A 172 -12.99 27.17 12.12
C ARG A 172 -12.53 28.09 10.99
N LYS A 173 -11.35 27.81 10.42
CA LYS A 173 -10.79 28.57 9.30
C LYS A 173 -11.42 28.22 7.96
N ASN A 174 -12.04 27.04 7.86
CA ASN A 174 -12.57 26.46 6.63
C ASN A 174 -14.03 25.97 6.82
N PRO A 175 -14.97 26.86 7.18
CA PRO A 175 -16.34 26.43 7.53
C PRO A 175 -17.10 25.78 6.36
N LYS A 176 -16.69 26.01 5.12
CA LYS A 176 -17.30 25.39 3.94
C LYS A 176 -17.12 23.87 3.91
N ILE A 177 -16.06 23.36 4.55
CA ILE A 177 -15.76 21.93 4.60
C ILE A 177 -16.79 21.17 5.41
N LEU A 178 -17.38 21.78 6.44
CA LEU A 178 -18.46 21.18 7.21
C LEU A 178 -19.67 20.79 6.35
N ARG A 179 -19.88 21.48 5.22
CA ARG A 179 -20.96 21.15 4.27
C ARG A 179 -20.68 19.89 3.48
N LEU A 180 -19.41 19.50 3.33
CA LEU A 180 -19.00 18.28 2.63
C LEU A 180 -19.22 17.03 3.48
N LEU A 181 -19.40 17.20 4.80
CA LEU A 181 -19.61 16.12 5.76
C LEU A 181 -21.09 15.78 5.98
N GLN A 182 -21.99 16.57 5.41
CA GLN A 182 -23.43 16.39 5.45
C GLN A 182 -23.90 15.72 4.16
#